data_e8124575d0368acaf87dd3a40870587b
#
_entry.id   e8124575d0368acaf87dd3a40870587b
#
_cell.length_a   1.000
_cell.length_b   1.000
_cell.length_c   1.000
_cell.angle_alpha   90.00
_cell.angle_beta   90.00
_cell.angle_gamma   90.00
#
_symmetry.space_group_name_H-M   'P 1'
#
loop_
_entity.id
_entity.type
_entity.pdbx_description
1 polymer ?
#
loop_
_entity_poly.entity_id
_entity_poly.type
_entity_poly.pdbx_seq_one_letter_code
_entity_poly.pdbx_strand_id
1 'polypeptide(L)'
;PDGSYDMTRQAGQRNFMRMARERGVKTFIGFFNSPPVYFTRNGLATNTGRGGTLNLKDACYDDFARFAANVVRGLERHDSISLAYVCPVNEPDGHWNWVGPKQEGSPATNREIAALARAFSRAFSEHDIDTRILVNESSDYRCMFATHMTDWQRGYAIQSFFCPDSTETYLGDTPGVPRLMAGHSYWTNTPLKALRDIRVQLKDTLDKYKVKFWQTETCIMSNDEEIGGGG
;
A
#
# COMPACT_ATOMS: atom_id res chain seq x y z
N PRO A 1 -10.91 -12.74 18.96
CA PRO A 1 -11.69 -13.15 17.78
C PRO A 1 -11.72 -14.67 17.71
N ASP A 2 -12.87 -15.22 17.34
CA ASP A 2 -13.09 -16.68 17.25
C ASP A 2 -12.64 -17.27 15.90
N GLY A 3 -12.03 -16.43 15.02
CA GLY A 3 -11.59 -16.81 13.69
C GLY A 3 -12.71 -16.85 12.64
N SER A 4 -13.95 -16.49 13.00
CA SER A 4 -15.04 -16.39 12.03
C SER A 4 -14.94 -15.12 11.18
N TYR A 5 -15.48 -15.19 9.96
CA TYR A 5 -15.53 -14.06 9.00
C TYR A 5 -16.97 -13.80 8.60
N ASP A 6 -17.44 -12.61 8.88
CA ASP A 6 -18.78 -12.16 8.46
C ASP A 6 -18.71 -11.61 7.02
N MET A 7 -18.97 -12.46 6.06
CA MET A 7 -18.99 -12.10 4.63
C MET A 7 -20.24 -11.30 4.21
N THR A 8 -21.10 -10.88 5.14
CA THR A 8 -22.16 -9.91 4.84
C THR A 8 -21.65 -8.45 4.92
N ARG A 9 -20.51 -8.24 5.56
CA ARG A 9 -19.90 -6.91 5.71
C ARG A 9 -19.44 -6.34 4.38
N GLN A 10 -19.27 -5.02 4.35
CA GLN A 10 -18.82 -4.26 3.17
C GLN A 10 -19.69 -4.53 1.91
N ALA A 11 -20.99 -4.72 2.09
CA ALA A 11 -21.90 -5.07 1.01
C ALA A 11 -21.88 -4.06 -0.15
N GLY A 12 -21.77 -2.75 0.16
CA GLY A 12 -21.67 -1.68 -0.85
C GLY A 12 -20.43 -1.82 -1.73
N GLN A 13 -19.24 -1.96 -1.12
CA GLN A 13 -17.98 -2.12 -1.84
C GLN A 13 -17.97 -3.42 -2.67
N ARG A 14 -18.41 -4.53 -2.10
CA ARG A 14 -18.49 -5.81 -2.79
C ARG A 14 -19.46 -5.77 -3.98
N ASN A 15 -20.60 -5.10 -3.82
CA ASN A 15 -21.56 -4.89 -4.91
C ASN A 15 -20.93 -4.05 -6.03
N PHE A 16 -20.22 -2.98 -5.68
CA PHE A 16 -19.51 -2.15 -6.67
C PHE A 16 -18.48 -2.98 -7.46
N MET A 17 -17.71 -3.83 -6.81
CA MET A 17 -16.74 -4.71 -7.46
C MET A 17 -17.43 -5.70 -8.42
N ARG A 18 -18.55 -6.30 -8.01
CA ARG A 18 -19.34 -7.19 -8.91
C ARG A 18 -19.82 -6.44 -10.14
N MET A 19 -20.39 -5.25 -9.96
CA MET A 19 -20.86 -4.41 -11.06
C MET A 19 -19.72 -3.97 -11.99
N ALA A 20 -18.55 -3.68 -11.47
CA ALA A 20 -17.36 -3.36 -12.25
C ALA A 20 -16.92 -4.57 -13.10
N ARG A 21 -16.85 -5.76 -12.50
CA ARG A 21 -16.53 -6.99 -13.21
C ARG A 21 -17.53 -7.26 -14.35
N GLU A 22 -18.82 -7.14 -14.09
CA GLU A 22 -19.88 -7.32 -15.10
C GLU A 22 -19.73 -6.35 -16.28
N ARG A 23 -19.10 -5.20 -16.06
CA ARG A 23 -18.78 -4.20 -17.09
C ARG A 23 -17.39 -4.39 -17.72
N GLY A 24 -16.75 -5.52 -17.47
CA GLY A 24 -15.50 -5.89 -18.12
C GLY A 24 -14.23 -5.47 -17.40
N VAL A 25 -14.29 -4.95 -16.15
CA VAL A 25 -13.09 -4.75 -15.33
C VAL A 25 -12.48 -6.11 -14.98
N LYS A 26 -11.22 -6.31 -15.35
CA LYS A 26 -10.51 -7.59 -15.20
C LYS A 26 -9.48 -7.58 -14.07
N THR A 27 -9.00 -6.40 -13.67
CA THR A 27 -7.93 -6.28 -12.69
C THR A 27 -8.45 -5.54 -11.46
N PHE A 28 -8.43 -6.21 -10.33
CA PHE A 28 -8.77 -5.64 -9.04
C PHE A 28 -7.51 -5.61 -8.17
N ILE A 29 -7.30 -4.47 -7.52
CA ILE A 29 -6.22 -4.22 -6.57
C ILE A 29 -6.86 -3.90 -5.23
N GLY A 30 -6.48 -4.62 -4.18
CA GLY A 30 -6.85 -4.31 -2.81
C GLY A 30 -5.68 -3.66 -2.08
N PHE A 31 -5.96 -2.72 -1.18
CA PHE A 31 -4.94 -2.19 -0.26
C PHE A 31 -5.55 -1.95 1.12
N PHE A 32 -4.71 -2.00 2.12
CA PHE A 32 -5.09 -1.78 3.51
C PHE A 32 -4.68 -0.38 3.96
N ASN A 33 -5.64 0.48 4.26
CA ASN A 33 -5.37 1.80 4.84
C ASN A 33 -4.76 1.70 6.24
N SER A 34 -5.18 0.68 7.00
CA SER A 34 -4.70 0.40 8.34
C SER A 34 -4.79 -1.10 8.61
N PRO A 35 -3.94 -1.66 9.47
CA PRO A 35 -4.16 -3.01 9.98
C PRO A 35 -5.53 -3.12 10.68
N PRO A 36 -6.16 -4.31 10.69
CA PRO A 36 -7.38 -4.53 11.47
C PRO A 36 -7.21 -4.11 12.92
N VAL A 37 -8.19 -3.39 13.48
CA VAL A 37 -8.09 -2.77 14.83
C VAL A 37 -7.69 -3.75 15.94
N TYR A 38 -8.04 -5.03 15.82
CA TYR A 38 -7.65 -6.06 16.79
C TYR A 38 -6.14 -6.27 16.88
N PHE A 39 -5.44 -6.02 15.78
CA PHE A 39 -4.00 -6.21 15.65
C PHE A 39 -3.23 -4.91 15.89
N THR A 40 -3.91 -3.76 15.96
CA THR A 40 -3.24 -2.47 16.15
C THR A 40 -2.75 -2.29 17.59
N ARG A 41 -1.67 -1.54 17.74
CA ARG A 41 -1.05 -1.24 19.04
C ARG A 41 -1.91 -0.33 19.91
N ASN A 42 -2.66 0.58 19.28
CA ASN A 42 -3.51 1.54 20.00
C ASN A 42 -5.00 1.16 20.02
N GLY A 43 -5.38 0.04 19.40
CA GLY A 43 -6.78 -0.39 19.30
C GLY A 43 -7.63 0.44 18.33
N LEU A 44 -7.02 1.27 17.47
CA LEU A 44 -7.70 2.15 16.53
C LEU A 44 -7.21 1.91 15.10
N ALA A 45 -8.03 2.26 14.10
CA ALA A 45 -7.62 2.31 12.71
C ALA A 45 -6.79 3.56 12.36
N THR A 46 -6.76 4.55 13.26
CA THR A 46 -5.95 5.76 13.14
C THR A 46 -4.65 5.62 13.92
N ASN A 47 -3.56 6.19 13.41
CA ASN A 47 -2.23 6.05 14.03
C ASN A 47 -1.93 7.10 15.10
N THR A 48 -2.92 7.59 15.80
CA THR A 48 -2.80 8.67 16.79
C THR A 48 -1.60 8.49 17.73
N GLY A 49 -0.67 9.44 17.71
CA GLY A 49 0.49 9.50 18.62
C GLY A 49 1.60 8.48 18.35
N ARG A 50 1.56 7.75 17.24
CA ARG A 50 2.56 6.69 16.95
C ARG A 50 3.81 7.18 16.20
N GLY A 51 3.79 8.37 15.61
CA GLY A 51 4.91 8.82 14.77
C GLY A 51 5.01 8.03 13.47
N GLY A 52 6.23 7.72 13.02
CA GLY A 52 6.51 7.13 11.71
C GLY A 52 6.55 5.60 11.63
N THR A 53 5.98 4.87 12.58
CA THR A 53 6.02 3.41 12.64
C THR A 53 4.65 2.76 12.48
N LEU A 54 4.64 1.53 11.99
CA LEU A 54 3.42 0.77 11.73
C LEU A 54 2.61 0.55 13.02
N ASN A 55 1.32 0.84 12.96
CA ASN A 55 0.39 0.62 14.08
C ASN A 55 -0.05 -0.85 14.16
N LEU A 56 0.89 -1.78 14.07
CA LEU A 56 0.68 -3.22 14.15
C LEU A 56 1.50 -3.78 15.31
N LYS A 57 0.90 -4.63 16.14
CA LYS A 57 1.61 -5.35 17.20
C LYS A 57 2.66 -6.27 16.60
N ASP A 58 3.85 -6.36 17.21
CA ASP A 58 4.96 -7.16 16.67
C ASP A 58 4.59 -8.65 16.51
N ALA A 59 3.78 -9.20 17.39
CA ALA A 59 3.31 -10.58 17.33
C ALA A 59 2.19 -10.82 16.30
N CYS A 60 1.69 -9.79 15.59
CA CYS A 60 0.49 -9.90 14.76
C CYS A 60 0.75 -9.83 13.24
N TYR A 61 2.00 -9.89 12.79
CA TYR A 61 2.31 -9.86 11.35
C TYR A 61 1.70 -11.06 10.61
N ASP A 62 1.91 -12.26 11.14
CA ASP A 62 1.35 -13.49 10.52
C ASP A 62 -0.17 -13.57 10.69
N ASP A 63 -0.74 -13.05 11.79
CA ASP A 63 -2.19 -12.94 11.98
C ASP A 63 -2.82 -12.00 10.96
N PHE A 64 -2.19 -10.87 10.69
CA PHE A 64 -2.66 -9.94 9.67
C PHE A 64 -2.55 -10.53 8.26
N ALA A 65 -1.47 -11.23 7.96
CA ALA A 65 -1.29 -11.91 6.69
C ALA A 65 -2.35 -13.02 6.47
N ARG A 66 -2.66 -13.83 7.50
CA ARG A 66 -3.76 -14.81 7.45
C ARG A 66 -5.12 -14.16 7.29
N PHE A 67 -5.35 -13.03 7.95
CA PHE A 67 -6.58 -12.26 7.76
C PHE A 67 -6.72 -11.83 6.29
N ALA A 68 -5.68 -11.27 5.69
CA ALA A 68 -5.68 -10.87 4.29
C ALA A 68 -5.95 -12.06 3.35
N ALA A 69 -5.29 -13.21 3.58
CA ALA A 69 -5.51 -14.44 2.83
C ALA A 69 -6.99 -14.89 2.88
N ASN A 70 -7.59 -14.86 4.07
CA ASN A 70 -9.00 -15.24 4.24
C ASN A 70 -9.97 -14.25 3.57
N VAL A 71 -9.65 -12.94 3.58
CA VAL A 71 -10.44 -11.92 2.85
C VAL A 71 -10.37 -12.15 1.35
N VAL A 72 -9.17 -12.37 0.79
CA VAL A 72 -8.99 -12.66 -0.65
C VAL A 72 -9.79 -13.89 -1.06
N ARG A 73 -9.64 -15.01 -0.34
CA ARG A 73 -10.42 -16.23 -0.61
C ARG A 73 -11.93 -16.05 -0.42
N GLY A 74 -12.32 -15.22 0.56
CA GLY A 74 -13.71 -14.89 0.80
C GLY A 74 -14.33 -14.14 -0.37
N LEU A 75 -13.67 -13.14 -0.92
CA LEU A 75 -14.10 -12.39 -2.11
C LEU A 75 -14.24 -13.32 -3.32
N GLU A 76 -13.29 -14.21 -3.52
CA GLU A 76 -13.35 -15.17 -4.62
C GLU A 76 -14.52 -16.13 -4.48
N ARG A 77 -14.70 -16.74 -3.32
CA ARG A 77 -15.75 -17.72 -3.06
C ARG A 77 -17.17 -17.14 -3.07
N HIS A 78 -17.35 -15.97 -2.50
CA HIS A 78 -18.69 -15.39 -2.29
C HIS A 78 -19.10 -14.41 -3.39
N ASP A 79 -18.15 -13.76 -4.05
CA ASP A 79 -18.41 -12.71 -5.04
C ASP A 79 -17.81 -13.03 -6.42
N SER A 80 -17.05 -14.13 -6.53
CA SER A 80 -16.26 -14.45 -7.74
C SER A 80 -15.34 -13.29 -8.15
N ILE A 81 -14.76 -12.60 -7.17
CA ILE A 81 -13.82 -11.51 -7.35
C ILE A 81 -12.42 -12.01 -7.00
N SER A 82 -11.58 -12.18 -8.00
CA SER A 82 -10.15 -12.46 -7.80
C SER A 82 -9.37 -11.16 -7.78
N LEU A 83 -8.67 -10.89 -6.68
CA LEU A 83 -7.74 -9.77 -6.60
C LEU A 83 -6.44 -10.15 -7.32
N ALA A 84 -6.04 -9.37 -8.31
CA ALA A 84 -4.76 -9.56 -8.98
C ALA A 84 -3.59 -9.14 -8.08
N TYR A 85 -3.82 -8.14 -7.24
CA TYR A 85 -2.82 -7.60 -6.32
C TYR A 85 -3.47 -7.23 -4.98
N VAL A 86 -2.67 -7.33 -3.92
CA VAL A 86 -2.97 -6.76 -2.60
C VAL A 86 -1.75 -5.97 -2.14
N CYS A 87 -1.98 -4.73 -1.69
CA CYS A 87 -0.96 -3.93 -1.03
C CYS A 87 -1.19 -3.97 0.50
N PRO A 88 -0.20 -4.41 1.28
CA PRO A 88 -0.32 -4.52 2.74
C PRO A 88 -0.44 -3.19 3.46
N VAL A 89 -0.04 -2.10 2.83
CA VAL A 89 -0.02 -0.74 3.38
C VAL A 89 -0.55 0.25 2.35
N ASN A 90 -0.99 1.41 2.83
CA ASN A 90 -1.33 2.56 2.00
C ASN A 90 -0.67 3.80 2.58
N GLU A 91 -0.02 4.60 1.73
CA GLU A 91 0.67 5.85 2.09
C GLU A 91 1.57 5.72 3.34
N PRO A 92 2.47 4.72 3.38
CA PRO A 92 3.27 4.45 4.58
C PRO A 92 4.26 5.57 4.92
N ASP A 93 4.59 6.42 3.97
CA ASP A 93 5.39 7.62 4.10
C ASP A 93 4.61 8.81 4.69
N GLY A 94 3.28 8.75 4.73
CA GLY A 94 2.42 9.72 5.39
C GLY A 94 2.64 9.76 6.91
N HIS A 95 2.29 10.88 7.53
CA HIS A 95 2.47 11.03 8.98
C HIS A 95 1.40 10.30 9.79
N TRP A 96 0.15 10.30 9.35
CA TRP A 96 -0.99 9.59 9.95
C TRP A 96 -1.12 9.72 11.48
N ASN A 97 -0.54 10.77 12.08
CA ASN A 97 -0.53 11.03 13.51
C ASN A 97 -1.65 12.00 13.92
N TRP A 98 -2.85 11.76 13.41
CA TRP A 98 -4.02 12.55 13.75
C TRP A 98 -4.31 12.53 15.26
N VAL A 99 -4.79 13.64 15.78
CA VAL A 99 -5.37 13.72 17.10
C VAL A 99 -6.90 13.58 16.96
N GLY A 100 -7.46 12.54 17.59
CA GLY A 100 -8.89 12.20 17.49
C GLY A 100 -9.27 11.37 16.26
N PRO A 101 -10.55 11.01 16.12
CA PRO A 101 -11.04 10.21 15.01
C PRO A 101 -10.98 11.01 13.71
N LYS A 102 -10.17 10.50 12.77
CA LYS A 102 -10.04 11.02 11.40
C LYS A 102 -9.92 9.85 10.44
N GLN A 103 -9.35 10.09 9.26
CA GLN A 103 -9.11 9.06 8.28
C GLN A 103 -8.26 7.93 8.85
N GLU A 104 -8.59 6.71 8.56
CA GLU A 104 -7.73 5.55 8.84
C GLU A 104 -6.42 5.66 8.08
N GLY A 105 -5.35 5.20 8.70
CA GLY A 105 -4.03 5.22 8.11
C GLY A 105 -2.97 4.81 9.11
N SER A 106 -1.87 4.31 8.61
CA SER A 106 -0.72 3.95 9.43
C SER A 106 0.56 4.19 8.63
N PRO A 107 1.48 5.02 9.12
CA PRO A 107 2.82 5.05 8.56
C PRO A 107 3.49 3.70 8.75
N ALA A 108 4.53 3.43 7.97
CA ALA A 108 5.38 2.27 8.16
C ALA A 108 6.80 2.57 7.66
N THR A 109 7.78 2.00 8.33
CA THR A 109 9.16 1.99 7.84
C THR A 109 9.31 0.96 6.71
N ASN A 110 10.30 1.15 5.85
CA ASN A 110 10.61 0.18 4.79
C ASN A 110 10.87 -1.22 5.35
N ARG A 111 11.47 -1.32 6.54
CA ARG A 111 11.69 -2.60 7.23
C ARG A 111 10.39 -3.27 7.64
N GLU A 112 9.45 -2.52 8.20
CA GLU A 112 8.12 -3.03 8.56
C GLU A 112 7.33 -3.47 7.33
N ILE A 113 7.38 -2.68 6.24
CA ILE A 113 6.74 -3.05 4.96
C ILE A 113 7.33 -4.35 4.41
N ALA A 114 8.66 -4.48 4.39
CA ALA A 114 9.32 -5.69 3.91
C ALA A 114 8.96 -6.91 4.76
N ALA A 115 8.94 -6.77 6.08
CA ALA A 115 8.51 -7.85 6.99
C ALA A 115 7.06 -8.27 6.73
N LEU A 116 6.18 -7.30 6.55
CA LEU A 116 4.76 -7.55 6.27
C LEU A 116 4.55 -8.19 4.89
N ALA A 117 5.25 -7.71 3.85
CA ALA A 117 5.20 -8.31 2.52
C ALA A 117 5.65 -9.77 2.52
N ARG A 118 6.70 -10.11 3.27
CA ARG A 118 7.14 -11.50 3.44
C ARG A 118 6.12 -12.34 4.22
N ALA A 119 5.47 -11.79 5.24
CA ALA A 119 4.39 -12.48 5.95
C ALA A 119 3.21 -12.80 5.02
N PHE A 120 2.79 -11.81 4.21
CA PHE A 120 1.75 -12.00 3.18
C PHE A 120 2.17 -13.06 2.14
N SER A 121 3.43 -13.03 1.68
CA SER A 121 3.97 -14.03 0.75
C SER A 121 3.84 -15.45 1.31
N ARG A 122 4.24 -15.67 2.57
CA ARG A 122 4.08 -16.98 3.23
C ARG A 122 2.63 -17.39 3.32
N ALA A 123 1.76 -16.52 3.85
CA ALA A 123 0.34 -16.83 4.02
C ALA A 123 -0.36 -17.12 2.69
N PHE A 124 -0.03 -16.39 1.63
CA PHE A 124 -0.64 -16.62 0.31
C PHE A 124 -0.15 -17.94 -0.30
N SER A 125 1.13 -18.28 -0.13
CA SER A 125 1.66 -19.57 -0.55
C SER A 125 1.03 -20.74 0.22
N GLU A 126 0.89 -20.63 1.54
CA GLU A 126 0.26 -21.66 2.40
C GLU A 126 -1.23 -21.89 2.05
N HIS A 127 -1.86 -20.92 1.46
CA HIS A 127 -3.29 -20.97 1.10
C HIS A 127 -3.56 -21.12 -0.40
N ASP A 128 -2.53 -21.38 -1.23
CA ASP A 128 -2.62 -21.49 -2.69
C ASP A 128 -3.31 -20.26 -3.32
N ILE A 129 -2.89 -19.05 -2.94
CA ILE A 129 -3.43 -17.79 -3.43
C ILE A 129 -2.47 -17.19 -4.46
N ASP A 130 -2.93 -17.01 -5.70
CA ASP A 130 -2.16 -16.42 -6.81
C ASP A 130 -2.09 -14.89 -6.77
N THR A 131 -2.82 -14.23 -5.86
CA THR A 131 -2.79 -12.77 -5.68
C THR A 131 -1.39 -12.31 -5.37
N ARG A 132 -0.88 -11.35 -6.14
CA ARG A 132 0.47 -10.81 -5.95
C ARG A 132 0.47 -9.69 -4.92
N ILE A 133 1.63 -9.51 -4.28
CA ILE A 133 1.83 -8.49 -3.25
C ILE A 133 2.46 -7.27 -3.89
N LEU A 134 1.72 -6.16 -3.90
CA LEU A 134 2.16 -4.88 -4.44
C LEU A 134 2.71 -4.03 -3.29
N VAL A 135 3.81 -3.36 -3.50
CA VAL A 135 4.36 -2.34 -2.61
C VAL A 135 4.48 -1.02 -3.37
N ASN A 136 4.40 0.16 -2.76
CA ASN A 136 4.08 0.41 -1.36
C ASN A 136 2.96 1.47 -1.23
N GLU A 137 2.31 1.86 -2.32
CA GLU A 137 1.26 2.91 -2.34
C GLU A 137 1.75 4.21 -1.68
N SER A 138 2.93 4.68 -2.10
CA SER A 138 3.57 5.90 -1.57
C SER A 138 2.69 7.13 -1.77
N SER A 139 2.51 7.95 -0.77
CA SER A 139 1.66 9.17 -0.86
C SER A 139 2.25 10.23 -1.77
N ASP A 140 3.57 10.25 -1.89
CA ASP A 140 4.33 11.23 -2.65
C ASP A 140 5.48 10.54 -3.41
N TYR A 141 5.57 10.76 -4.70
CA TYR A 141 6.60 10.17 -5.55
C TYR A 141 8.02 10.42 -5.07
N ARG A 142 8.26 11.56 -4.40
CA ARG A 142 9.60 11.91 -3.90
C ARG A 142 10.09 10.96 -2.82
N CYS A 143 9.19 10.38 -2.04
CA CYS A 143 9.54 9.36 -1.04
C CYS A 143 10.03 8.05 -1.67
N MET A 144 9.73 7.81 -2.93
CA MET A 144 10.15 6.61 -3.63
C MET A 144 11.65 6.64 -4.01
N PHE A 145 12.23 7.83 -4.19
CA PHE A 145 13.64 7.98 -4.61
C PHE A 145 14.48 8.90 -3.71
N ALA A 146 13.88 9.51 -2.69
CA ALA A 146 14.54 10.41 -1.74
C ALA A 146 13.89 10.34 -0.36
N THR A 147 14.40 11.11 0.60
CA THR A 147 13.74 11.40 1.87
C THR A 147 13.01 12.74 1.74
N HIS A 148 11.75 12.72 1.41
CA HIS A 148 10.95 13.94 1.28
C HIS A 148 9.91 14.03 2.39
N MET A 149 10.05 15.00 3.29
CA MET A 149 9.18 15.14 4.49
C MET A 149 9.06 13.86 5.34
N THR A 150 10.02 12.95 5.18
CA THR A 150 10.14 11.70 5.91
C THR A 150 11.55 11.55 6.45
N ASP A 151 11.80 10.49 7.18
CA ASP A 151 13.15 10.06 7.54
C ASP A 151 13.67 9.00 6.54
N TRP A 152 14.95 8.63 6.68
CA TRP A 152 15.58 7.63 5.83
C TRP A 152 14.95 6.23 5.93
N GLN A 153 14.22 5.94 7.02
CA GLN A 153 13.54 4.65 7.22
C GLN A 153 12.29 4.50 6.37
N ARG A 154 11.74 5.61 5.85
CA ARG A 154 10.52 5.66 5.03
C ARG A 154 10.73 6.25 3.65
N GLY A 155 11.92 6.81 3.38
CA GLY A 155 12.34 7.28 2.06
C GLY A 155 13.08 6.22 1.25
N TYR A 156 13.48 6.58 0.03
CA TYR A 156 14.23 5.72 -0.90
C TYR A 156 13.58 4.34 -1.12
N ALA A 157 12.27 4.28 -1.18
CA ALA A 157 11.51 3.03 -1.18
C ALA A 157 11.90 2.09 -2.34
N ILE A 158 12.14 2.62 -3.55
CA ILE A 158 12.56 1.80 -4.71
C ILE A 158 13.90 1.12 -4.43
N GLN A 159 14.87 1.87 -3.94
CA GLN A 159 16.19 1.32 -3.60
C GLN A 159 16.06 0.31 -2.46
N SER A 160 15.29 0.65 -1.43
CA SER A 160 15.08 -0.20 -0.26
C SER A 160 14.56 -1.58 -0.65
N PHE A 161 13.54 -1.64 -1.51
CA PHE A 161 12.91 -2.92 -1.83
C PHE A 161 13.54 -3.67 -3.00
N PHE A 162 14.25 -3.00 -3.90
CA PHE A 162 14.72 -3.62 -5.14
C PHE A 162 16.23 -3.51 -5.40
N CYS A 163 17.00 -2.91 -4.50
CA CYS A 163 18.46 -3.00 -4.52
C CYS A 163 18.91 -4.22 -3.72
N PRO A 164 19.64 -5.20 -4.31
CA PRO A 164 20.10 -6.39 -3.58
C PRO A 164 20.97 -6.09 -2.34
N ASP A 165 21.65 -4.94 -2.35
CA ASP A 165 22.50 -4.52 -1.22
C ASP A 165 21.66 -4.07 0.00
N SER A 166 20.36 -3.87 -0.16
CA SER A 166 19.42 -3.51 0.91
C SER A 166 18.91 -4.75 1.66
N THR A 167 19.82 -5.54 2.22
CA THR A 167 19.60 -6.92 2.69
C THR A 167 18.38 -7.11 3.59
N GLU A 168 18.09 -6.19 4.50
CA GLU A 168 16.94 -6.31 5.43
C GLU A 168 15.59 -6.02 4.75
N THR A 169 15.58 -5.15 3.74
CA THR A 169 14.36 -4.66 3.09
C THR A 169 14.16 -5.18 1.68
N TYR A 170 15.17 -5.85 1.11
CA TYR A 170 15.11 -6.38 -0.25
C TYR A 170 13.96 -7.37 -0.45
N LEU A 171 13.14 -7.12 -1.44
CA LEU A 171 11.96 -7.93 -1.79
C LEU A 171 12.05 -8.58 -3.17
N GLY A 172 13.13 -8.34 -3.90
CA GLY A 172 13.24 -8.78 -5.29
C GLY A 172 13.30 -10.29 -5.49
N ASP A 173 13.48 -11.06 -4.44
CA ASP A 173 13.49 -12.54 -4.39
C ASP A 173 12.31 -13.11 -3.60
N THR A 174 11.42 -12.25 -3.07
CA THR A 174 10.26 -12.69 -2.28
C THR A 174 9.17 -13.24 -3.22
N PRO A 175 8.74 -14.50 -3.06
CA PRO A 175 7.69 -15.08 -3.89
C PRO A 175 6.41 -14.24 -3.88
N GLY A 176 5.78 -14.07 -5.02
CA GLY A 176 4.56 -13.29 -5.15
C GLY A 176 4.75 -11.76 -5.14
N VAL A 177 5.95 -11.24 -4.90
CA VAL A 177 6.26 -9.82 -5.00
C VAL A 177 6.86 -9.51 -6.37
N PRO A 178 6.13 -8.86 -7.29
CA PRO A 178 6.65 -8.49 -8.60
C PRO A 178 7.59 -7.28 -8.50
N ARG A 179 8.46 -7.10 -9.51
CA ARG A 179 9.19 -5.84 -9.68
C ARG A 179 8.26 -4.74 -10.21
N LEU A 180 7.32 -4.38 -9.38
CA LEU A 180 6.28 -3.38 -9.63
C LEU A 180 6.02 -2.63 -8.33
N MET A 181 5.96 -1.32 -8.39
CA MET A 181 5.56 -0.47 -7.28
C MET A 181 4.37 0.39 -7.66
N ALA A 182 3.60 0.77 -6.67
CA ALA A 182 2.51 1.72 -6.79
C ALA A 182 2.79 2.99 -5.98
N GLY A 183 2.18 4.07 -6.38
CA GLY A 183 2.28 5.34 -5.67
C GLY A 183 1.29 6.38 -6.17
N HIS A 184 1.13 7.40 -5.37
CA HIS A 184 0.17 8.49 -5.55
C HIS A 184 0.90 9.76 -6.01
N SER A 185 0.23 10.58 -6.81
CA SER A 185 0.83 11.81 -7.33
C SER A 185 0.57 13.05 -6.48
N TYR A 186 0.04 12.89 -5.28
CA TYR A 186 -0.26 14.00 -4.40
C TYR A 186 0.95 14.90 -4.19
N TRP A 187 0.74 16.23 -4.15
CA TRP A 187 1.78 17.24 -3.92
C TRP A 187 2.88 17.33 -4.98
N THR A 188 2.77 16.60 -6.10
CA THR A 188 3.81 16.52 -7.14
C THR A 188 3.38 17.09 -8.49
N ASN A 189 2.24 17.77 -8.55
CA ASN A 189 1.60 18.20 -9.80
C ASN A 189 1.86 19.68 -10.12
N THR A 190 2.37 20.47 -9.18
CA THR A 190 2.60 21.90 -9.36
C THR A 190 3.90 22.34 -8.66
N PRO A 191 4.64 23.34 -9.16
CA PRO A 191 4.50 23.93 -10.50
C PRO A 191 4.91 22.96 -11.60
N LEU A 192 4.60 23.24 -12.88
CA LEU A 192 4.86 22.34 -14.00
C LEU A 192 6.33 21.89 -14.11
N LYS A 193 7.27 22.75 -13.73
CA LYS A 193 8.68 22.34 -13.67
C LYS A 193 8.91 21.23 -12.65
N ALA A 194 8.38 21.35 -11.44
CA ALA A 194 8.51 20.33 -10.39
C ALA A 194 7.81 19.04 -10.80
N LEU A 195 6.63 19.12 -11.40
CA LEU A 195 5.91 17.97 -11.95
C LEU A 195 6.81 17.14 -12.88
N ARG A 196 7.48 17.80 -13.83
CA ARG A 196 8.37 17.14 -14.80
C ARG A 196 9.62 16.58 -14.13
N ASP A 197 10.29 17.38 -13.33
CA ASP A 197 11.56 17.01 -12.68
C ASP A 197 11.38 15.80 -11.74
N ILE A 198 10.28 15.77 -10.99
CA ILE A 198 9.95 14.65 -10.08
C ILE A 198 9.73 13.36 -10.87
N ARG A 199 8.98 13.42 -11.97
CA ARG A 199 8.71 12.24 -12.80
C ARG A 199 9.93 11.73 -13.54
N VAL A 200 10.84 12.62 -13.95
CA VAL A 200 12.13 12.23 -14.52
C VAL A 200 12.97 11.48 -13.48
N GLN A 201 13.13 12.03 -12.28
CA GLN A 201 13.90 11.39 -11.22
C GLN A 201 13.27 10.03 -10.79
N LEU A 202 11.95 9.97 -10.70
CA LEU A 202 11.23 8.72 -10.44
C LEU A 202 11.55 7.69 -11.52
N LYS A 203 11.40 8.07 -12.80
CA LYS A 203 11.68 7.18 -13.93
C LYS A 203 13.12 6.69 -13.93
N ASP A 204 14.09 7.57 -13.75
CA ASP A 204 15.51 7.21 -13.75
C ASP A 204 15.82 6.20 -12.62
N THR A 205 15.19 6.38 -11.46
CA THR A 205 15.35 5.44 -10.34
C THR A 205 14.67 4.11 -10.62
N LEU A 206 13.47 4.10 -11.18
CA LEU A 206 12.77 2.89 -11.59
C LEU A 206 13.55 2.10 -12.63
N ASP A 207 14.09 2.77 -13.65
CA ASP A 207 14.91 2.15 -14.70
C ASP A 207 16.19 1.53 -14.11
N LYS A 208 16.88 2.27 -13.22
CA LYS A 208 18.08 1.78 -12.54
C LYS A 208 17.85 0.44 -11.83
N TYR A 209 16.73 0.30 -11.15
CA TYR A 209 16.39 -0.92 -10.40
C TYR A 209 15.48 -1.88 -11.18
N LYS A 210 15.15 -1.58 -12.44
CA LYS A 210 14.27 -2.38 -13.32
C LYS A 210 12.91 -2.67 -12.70
N VAL A 211 12.30 -1.64 -12.13
CA VAL A 211 10.99 -1.70 -11.47
C VAL A 211 9.95 -1.04 -12.37
N LYS A 212 8.80 -1.67 -12.55
CA LYS A 212 7.61 -1.06 -13.17
C LYS A 212 6.88 -0.20 -12.16
N PHE A 213 6.06 0.72 -12.65
CA PHE A 213 5.34 1.65 -11.81
C PHE A 213 3.89 1.84 -12.25
N TRP A 214 2.99 1.91 -11.27
CA TRP A 214 1.61 2.31 -11.45
C TRP A 214 1.25 3.50 -10.56
N GLN A 215 0.61 4.51 -11.15
CA GLN A 215 -0.10 5.53 -10.39
C GLN A 215 -1.47 4.98 -10.04
N THR A 216 -1.72 4.75 -8.78
CA THR A 216 -2.95 4.12 -8.26
C THR A 216 -3.93 5.12 -7.69
N GLU A 217 -3.44 6.26 -7.22
CA GLU A 217 -4.27 7.36 -6.77
C GLU A 217 -3.78 8.72 -7.29
N THR A 218 -4.73 9.60 -7.59
CA THR A 218 -4.46 11.00 -7.90
C THR A 218 -5.69 11.87 -7.60
N CYS A 219 -5.42 13.09 -7.20
CA CYS A 219 -6.43 14.14 -7.11
C CYS A 219 -5.79 15.47 -7.51
N ILE A 220 -6.52 16.32 -8.20
CA ILE A 220 -6.10 17.71 -8.42
C ILE A 220 -6.44 18.48 -7.15
N MET A 221 -5.40 18.91 -6.43
CA MET A 221 -5.55 19.64 -5.18
C MET A 221 -5.85 21.12 -5.44
N SER A 222 -6.42 21.81 -4.45
CA SER A 222 -6.77 23.23 -4.58
C SER A 222 -5.57 24.16 -4.86
N ASN A 223 -4.35 23.72 -4.57
CA ASN A 223 -3.13 24.45 -4.89
C ASN A 223 -2.52 24.13 -6.26
N ASP A 224 -3.17 23.28 -7.05
CA ASP A 224 -2.73 22.89 -8.39
C ASP A 224 -3.27 23.86 -9.48
N GLU A 225 -3.16 25.18 -9.25
CA GLU A 225 -3.75 26.22 -10.11
C GLU A 225 -3.26 26.15 -11.57
N GLU A 226 -1.99 25.77 -11.79
CA GLU A 226 -1.40 25.67 -13.12
C GLU A 226 -2.00 24.57 -14.00
N ILE A 227 -2.70 23.61 -13.40
CA ILE A 227 -3.34 22.49 -14.09
C ILE A 227 -4.85 22.46 -13.90
N GLY A 228 -5.42 23.60 -13.47
CA GLY A 228 -6.86 23.77 -13.32
C GLY A 228 -7.43 23.29 -11.99
N GLY A 229 -6.59 23.09 -11.00
CA GLY A 229 -7.02 22.84 -9.62
C GLY A 229 -7.54 24.14 -9.03
N GLY A 230 -8.76 24.13 -8.57
CA GLY A 230 -9.37 25.27 -7.94
C GLY A 230 -10.82 24.94 -7.61
N GLY A 231 -11.05 24.52 -6.41
CA GLY A 231 -12.39 24.25 -5.98
C GLY A 231 -12.48 24.25 -4.49
#